data_1bb7fb96a58eca49af42c433aab01d02
#
_entry.id   1bb7fb96a58eca49af42c433aab01d02
#
_cell.length_a   1.000
_cell.length_b   1.000
_cell.length_c   1.000
_cell.angle_alpha   90.00
_cell.angle_beta   90.00
_cell.angle_gamma   90.00
#
_symmetry.space_group_name_H-M   'P 1'
#
loop_
_entity.id
_entity.type
_entity.pdbx_description
1 polymer ?
#
loop_
_entity_poly.entity_id
_entity_poly.type
_entity_poly.pdbx_seq_one_letter_code
_entity_poly.pdbx_strand_id
1 'polypeptide(L)'
;MLSKTTSSIIRLAFLSILFVFLFYPDKWQIKFDYPGFPHADSPKIRLAKTAFWLLLTIEMIRIFYYAIVKSSRKGIAANILTIVSTLGIVLILLEILFMYIPQSHEGVLSKASQIWWQKYWGPINSLGFRDKPILDDKGKKIILVIGDSFAAGHGLKSVDERFSNILERRLGADRYSIYNLGVSGADTRDEVKRLNEFPLKPDIVILQYFPNDIEKAAKEKGLSLSGTEPYADVRGMLSGIIGRFYLPNFIYWQLPHASFSTFEQFVQKAYTDTTILNAHLQDLSGLIAYQDSTKTKMYAVFIPFLFQIDKSNGYTKPVENYLAVNGVELVSISGGIAQIPANQRSVGKNDGHASAAVNVLIAERLYKSMQSGK
;
A
#
# COMPACT_ATOMS: atom_id res chain seq x y z
N MET A 1 -16.73 -41.37 -10.38
CA MET A 1 -16.43 -41.34 -8.93
C MET A 1 -15.04 -41.95 -8.72
N LEU A 2 -14.09 -41.20 -8.15
CA LEU A 2 -12.76 -41.73 -7.80
C LEU A 2 -12.91 -42.89 -6.80
N SER A 3 -12.05 -43.89 -6.93
CA SER A 3 -12.05 -44.99 -5.95
C SER A 3 -11.69 -44.46 -4.55
N LYS A 4 -12.14 -45.16 -3.50
CA LYS A 4 -11.81 -44.75 -2.11
C LYS A 4 -10.29 -44.68 -1.88
N THR A 5 -9.54 -45.58 -2.51
CA THR A 5 -8.08 -45.63 -2.46
C THR A 5 -7.47 -44.44 -3.16
N THR A 6 -7.94 -44.06 -4.35
CA THR A 6 -7.45 -42.87 -5.09
C THR A 6 -7.67 -41.60 -4.29
N SER A 7 -8.84 -41.46 -3.64
CA SER A 7 -9.16 -40.32 -2.76
C SER A 7 -8.21 -40.21 -1.56
N SER A 8 -7.83 -41.34 -0.94
CA SER A 8 -6.88 -41.35 0.18
C SER A 8 -5.46 -40.97 -0.27
N ILE A 9 -5.03 -41.47 -1.43
CA ILE A 9 -3.71 -41.15 -1.99
C ILE A 9 -3.60 -39.65 -2.25
N ILE A 10 -4.63 -39.05 -2.87
CA ILE A 10 -4.65 -37.61 -3.14
C ILE A 10 -4.52 -36.81 -1.84
N ARG A 11 -5.25 -37.18 -0.79
CA ARG A 11 -5.18 -36.45 0.50
C ARG A 11 -3.84 -36.60 1.20
N LEU A 12 -3.28 -37.81 1.19
CA LEU A 12 -1.94 -38.00 1.75
C LEU A 12 -0.89 -37.23 0.98
N ALA A 13 -1.01 -37.11 -0.34
CA ALA A 13 -0.14 -36.26 -1.14
C ALA A 13 -0.26 -34.79 -0.73
N PHE A 14 -1.48 -34.25 -0.55
CA PHE A 14 -1.68 -32.89 -0.03
C PHE A 14 -1.12 -32.72 1.37
N LEU A 15 -1.33 -33.66 2.29
CA LEU A 15 -0.75 -33.60 3.63
C LEU A 15 0.79 -33.63 3.58
N SER A 16 1.37 -34.38 2.66
CA SER A 16 2.83 -34.41 2.46
C SER A 16 3.36 -33.03 1.99
N ILE A 17 2.67 -32.37 1.08
CA ILE A 17 3.02 -30.99 0.65
C ILE A 17 2.92 -30.03 1.84
N LEU A 18 1.82 -30.07 2.59
CA LEU A 18 1.65 -29.28 3.82
C LEU A 18 2.76 -29.51 4.83
N PHE A 19 3.16 -30.77 5.03
CA PHE A 19 4.26 -31.12 5.93
C PHE A 19 5.55 -30.41 5.54
N VAL A 20 5.91 -30.44 4.27
CA VAL A 20 7.13 -29.76 3.77
C VAL A 20 7.05 -28.26 4.04
N PHE A 21 5.94 -27.61 3.72
CA PHE A 21 5.78 -26.17 3.94
C PHE A 21 5.80 -25.76 5.43
N LEU A 22 5.17 -26.55 6.30
CA LEU A 22 5.04 -26.21 7.71
C LEU A 22 6.28 -26.55 8.56
N PHE A 23 7.02 -27.60 8.18
CA PHE A 23 8.13 -28.09 8.99
C PHE A 23 9.50 -27.73 8.44
N TYR A 24 9.56 -27.20 7.21
CA TYR A 24 10.82 -26.71 6.60
C TYR A 24 10.68 -25.28 6.07
N PRO A 25 10.17 -24.32 6.86
CA PRO A 25 9.91 -22.96 6.39
C PRO A 25 11.18 -22.24 5.92
N ASP A 26 12.31 -22.45 6.60
CA ASP A 26 13.57 -21.75 6.32
C ASP A 26 14.11 -22.07 4.92
N LYS A 27 13.93 -23.32 4.45
CA LYS A 27 14.32 -23.70 3.09
C LYS A 27 13.53 -22.99 2.01
N TRP A 28 12.29 -22.65 2.29
CA TRP A 28 11.41 -21.92 1.37
C TRP A 28 11.63 -20.42 1.42
N GLN A 29 11.95 -19.87 2.59
CA GLN A 29 12.38 -18.48 2.72
C GLN A 29 13.59 -18.17 1.84
N ILE A 30 14.62 -18.97 1.94
CA ILE A 30 15.87 -18.80 1.15
C ILE A 30 15.59 -18.95 -0.34
N LYS A 31 14.75 -19.89 -0.75
CA LYS A 31 14.47 -20.18 -2.17
C LYS A 31 13.61 -19.11 -2.85
N PHE A 32 12.71 -18.47 -2.11
CA PHE A 32 11.77 -17.50 -2.66
C PHE A 32 12.11 -16.05 -2.29
N ASP A 33 13.20 -15.84 -1.53
CA ASP A 33 13.66 -14.53 -1.08
C ASP A 33 12.49 -13.68 -0.50
N TYR A 34 11.76 -14.28 0.43
CA TYR A 34 10.53 -13.71 0.99
C TYR A 34 10.79 -13.14 2.39
N PRO A 35 11.12 -11.83 2.51
CA PRO A 35 11.15 -11.18 3.80
C PRO A 35 9.72 -11.16 4.38
N GLY A 36 9.54 -11.66 5.59
CA GLY A 36 8.24 -11.66 6.25
C GLY A 36 7.54 -13.02 6.33
N PHE A 37 8.23 -14.08 5.95
CA PHE A 37 7.77 -15.42 6.33
C PHE A 37 7.61 -15.50 7.85
N PRO A 38 6.48 -15.97 8.41
CA PRO A 38 6.37 -16.12 9.86
C PRO A 38 7.50 -17.02 10.33
N HIS A 39 8.31 -16.55 11.29
CA HIS A 39 9.35 -17.39 11.89
C HIS A 39 8.74 -18.72 12.34
N ALA A 40 9.52 -19.81 12.24
CA ALA A 40 9.08 -21.17 12.57
C ALA A 40 8.38 -21.28 13.93
N ASP A 41 8.67 -20.36 14.85
CA ASP A 41 8.10 -20.29 16.20
C ASP A 41 6.93 -19.33 16.35
N SER A 42 6.45 -18.70 15.26
CA SER A 42 5.30 -17.81 15.35
C SER A 42 4.05 -18.57 15.83
N PRO A 43 3.15 -17.92 16.61
CA PRO A 43 1.89 -18.54 17.06
C PRO A 43 1.06 -19.10 15.93
N LYS A 44 1.15 -18.50 14.74
CA LYS A 44 0.43 -18.93 13.54
C LYS A 44 0.98 -20.22 12.96
N ILE A 45 2.29 -20.36 12.89
CA ILE A 45 2.93 -21.61 12.48
C ILE A 45 2.63 -22.73 13.48
N ARG A 46 2.66 -22.46 14.79
CA ARG A 46 2.25 -23.45 15.79
C ARG A 46 0.81 -23.88 15.61
N LEU A 47 -0.11 -22.95 15.38
CA LEU A 47 -1.50 -23.27 15.11
C LEU A 47 -1.66 -24.10 13.83
N ALA A 48 -0.96 -23.74 12.75
CA ALA A 48 -0.98 -24.48 11.50
C ALA A 48 -0.39 -25.90 11.66
N LYS A 49 0.70 -26.05 12.41
CA LYS A 49 1.27 -27.37 12.76
C LYS A 49 0.28 -28.21 13.57
N THR A 50 -0.43 -27.62 14.53
CA THR A 50 -1.45 -28.31 15.33
C THR A 50 -2.61 -28.76 14.43
N ALA A 51 -3.10 -27.90 13.57
CA ALA A 51 -4.16 -28.22 12.60
C ALA A 51 -3.72 -29.34 11.64
N PHE A 52 -2.47 -29.32 11.18
CA PHE A 52 -1.90 -30.39 10.36
C PHE A 52 -1.94 -31.75 11.07
N TRP A 53 -1.49 -31.82 12.32
CA TRP A 53 -1.52 -33.06 13.10
C TRP A 53 -2.94 -33.58 13.34
N LEU A 54 -3.89 -32.67 13.59
CA LEU A 54 -5.29 -33.00 13.72
C LEU A 54 -5.85 -33.63 12.41
N LEU A 55 -5.58 -32.98 11.27
CA LEU A 55 -6.02 -33.47 9.96
C LEU A 55 -5.37 -34.81 9.59
N LEU A 56 -4.09 -35.00 9.89
CA LEU A 56 -3.40 -36.25 9.67
C LEU A 56 -4.03 -37.36 10.54
N THR A 57 -4.32 -37.07 11.81
CA THR A 57 -4.98 -38.01 12.72
C THR A 57 -6.38 -38.42 12.20
N ILE A 58 -7.17 -37.44 11.77
CA ILE A 58 -8.50 -37.69 11.17
C ILE A 58 -8.37 -38.60 9.93
N GLU A 59 -7.40 -38.31 9.05
CA GLU A 59 -7.18 -39.10 7.85
C GLU A 59 -6.73 -40.53 8.17
N MET A 60 -5.85 -40.69 9.16
CA MET A 60 -5.43 -42.03 9.64
C MET A 60 -6.60 -42.84 10.23
N ILE A 61 -7.42 -42.19 11.08
CA ILE A 61 -8.64 -42.83 11.61
C ILE A 61 -9.56 -43.24 10.47
N ARG A 62 -9.71 -42.38 9.47
CA ARG A 62 -10.56 -42.68 8.30
C ARG A 62 -10.03 -43.87 7.51
N ILE A 63 -8.74 -43.95 7.22
CA ILE A 63 -8.10 -45.05 6.50
C ILE A 63 -8.32 -46.35 7.29
N PHE A 64 -8.02 -46.31 8.61
CA PHE A 64 -8.18 -47.45 9.50
C PHE A 64 -9.64 -47.91 9.59
N TYR A 65 -10.59 -46.99 9.70
CA TYR A 65 -12.02 -47.29 9.71
C TYR A 65 -12.46 -48.02 8.42
N TYR A 66 -12.03 -47.54 7.26
CA TYR A 66 -12.34 -48.20 5.99
C TYR A 66 -11.66 -49.55 5.82
N ALA A 67 -10.49 -49.75 6.41
CA ALA A 67 -9.78 -51.03 6.36
C ALA A 67 -10.46 -52.11 7.21
N ILE A 68 -10.98 -51.77 8.40
CA ILE A 68 -11.49 -52.74 9.37
C ILE A 68 -13.00 -52.97 9.21
N VAL A 69 -13.76 -51.96 8.94
CA VAL A 69 -15.23 -52.04 9.04
C VAL A 69 -15.87 -52.45 7.71
N LYS A 70 -16.36 -53.65 7.60
CA LYS A 70 -16.96 -54.29 6.39
C LYS A 70 -18.46 -54.05 6.15
N SER A 71 -19.17 -53.19 6.90
CA SER A 71 -20.65 -53.09 6.87
C SER A 71 -21.18 -52.02 5.89
N SER A 72 -22.34 -52.24 5.28
CA SER A 72 -23.02 -51.41 4.28
C SER A 72 -23.62 -50.09 4.80
N ARG A 73 -23.76 -49.89 6.12
CA ARG A 73 -24.38 -48.70 6.72
C ARG A 73 -23.41 -47.51 6.93
N LYS A 74 -22.22 -47.54 6.34
CA LYS A 74 -21.13 -46.61 6.60
C LYS A 74 -21.10 -45.33 5.77
N GLY A 75 -22.01 -45.19 4.83
CA GLY A 75 -21.88 -44.17 3.77
C GLY A 75 -21.86 -42.74 4.30
N ILE A 76 -22.81 -42.36 5.16
CA ILE A 76 -23.04 -40.94 5.52
C ILE A 76 -21.94 -40.40 6.41
N ALA A 77 -21.64 -41.05 7.54
CA ALA A 77 -20.63 -40.55 8.49
C ALA A 77 -19.22 -40.47 7.86
N ALA A 78 -18.85 -41.50 7.07
CA ALA A 78 -17.59 -41.51 6.36
C ALA A 78 -17.52 -40.47 5.23
N ASN A 79 -18.63 -40.19 4.56
CA ASN A 79 -18.68 -39.10 3.57
C ASN A 79 -18.56 -37.72 4.22
N ILE A 80 -19.26 -37.49 5.35
CA ILE A 80 -19.14 -36.25 6.12
C ILE A 80 -17.69 -36.05 6.59
N LEU A 81 -17.07 -37.06 7.21
CA LEU A 81 -15.68 -36.97 7.65
C LEU A 81 -14.72 -36.70 6.48
N THR A 82 -15.01 -37.32 5.33
CA THR A 82 -14.28 -37.10 4.10
C THR A 82 -14.37 -35.63 3.61
N ILE A 83 -15.58 -35.07 3.58
CA ILE A 83 -15.83 -33.69 3.16
C ILE A 83 -15.14 -32.72 4.13
N VAL A 84 -15.31 -32.91 5.43
CA VAL A 84 -14.71 -32.03 6.47
C VAL A 84 -13.20 -32.08 6.40
N SER A 85 -12.58 -33.25 6.27
CA SER A 85 -11.11 -33.38 6.16
C SER A 85 -10.60 -32.70 4.89
N THR A 86 -11.27 -32.89 3.75
CA THR A 86 -10.87 -32.30 2.47
C THR A 86 -11.00 -30.80 2.53
N LEU A 87 -12.11 -30.27 3.04
CA LEU A 87 -12.32 -28.84 3.21
C LEU A 87 -11.26 -28.23 4.15
N GLY A 88 -10.97 -28.89 5.27
CA GLY A 88 -9.93 -28.46 6.19
C GLY A 88 -8.53 -28.38 5.55
N ILE A 89 -8.16 -29.42 4.77
CA ILE A 89 -6.89 -29.41 4.02
C ILE A 89 -6.85 -28.26 3.01
N VAL A 90 -7.93 -28.05 2.25
CA VAL A 90 -8.00 -26.97 1.26
C VAL A 90 -7.89 -25.61 1.93
N LEU A 91 -8.59 -25.38 3.05
CA LEU A 91 -8.53 -24.12 3.79
C LEU A 91 -7.13 -23.85 4.34
N ILE A 92 -6.42 -24.86 4.84
CA ILE A 92 -5.04 -24.71 5.31
C ILE A 92 -4.10 -24.39 4.15
N LEU A 93 -4.26 -25.07 3.01
CA LEU A 93 -3.45 -24.76 1.80
C LEU A 93 -3.68 -23.34 1.31
N LEU A 94 -4.94 -22.90 1.29
CA LEU A 94 -5.28 -21.53 0.92
C LEU A 94 -4.70 -20.52 1.94
N GLU A 95 -4.82 -20.79 3.23
CA GLU A 95 -4.23 -19.93 4.27
C GLU A 95 -2.71 -19.77 4.07
N ILE A 96 -2.00 -20.87 3.80
CA ILE A 96 -0.57 -20.83 3.49
C ILE A 96 -0.30 -20.03 2.21
N LEU A 97 -1.07 -20.27 1.15
CA LEU A 97 -0.92 -19.53 -0.11
C LEU A 97 -1.06 -18.02 0.10
N PHE A 98 -2.09 -17.60 0.84
CA PHE A 98 -2.36 -16.18 1.10
C PHE A 98 -1.36 -15.50 2.04
N MET A 99 -0.52 -16.27 2.76
CA MET A 99 0.64 -15.72 3.47
C MET A 99 1.69 -15.10 2.54
N TYR A 100 1.63 -15.38 1.24
CA TYR A 100 2.64 -14.95 0.26
C TYR A 100 2.12 -13.97 -0.79
N ILE A 101 0.85 -13.57 -0.71
CA ILE A 101 0.25 -12.67 -1.70
C ILE A 101 0.36 -11.22 -1.21
N PRO A 102 1.28 -10.42 -1.78
CA PRO A 102 1.40 -9.01 -1.44
C PRO A 102 0.35 -8.17 -2.18
N GLN A 103 -0.28 -7.26 -1.46
CA GLN A 103 -1.10 -6.18 -2.02
C GLN A 103 -0.90 -4.90 -1.22
N SER A 104 -0.81 -3.75 -1.86
CA SER A 104 -0.60 -2.46 -1.20
C SER A 104 -1.88 -1.83 -0.65
N HIS A 105 -3.00 -2.52 -0.73
CA HIS A 105 -4.32 -2.04 -0.31
C HIS A 105 -4.38 -1.66 1.18
N GLU A 106 -5.03 -0.56 1.50
CA GLU A 106 -5.30 -0.05 2.87
C GLU A 106 -4.04 0.16 3.73
N GLY A 107 -2.95 0.58 3.14
CA GLY A 107 -1.72 0.85 3.88
C GLY A 107 -1.19 -0.40 4.59
N VAL A 108 -1.07 -0.34 5.92
CA VAL A 108 -0.60 -1.48 6.74
C VAL A 108 -1.74 -2.26 7.41
N LEU A 109 -2.99 -1.93 7.15
CA LEU A 109 -4.14 -2.51 7.85
C LEU A 109 -4.40 -3.96 7.42
N SER A 110 -4.27 -4.27 6.13
CA SER A 110 -4.44 -5.63 5.65
C SER A 110 -3.18 -6.48 5.84
N LYS A 111 -3.34 -7.80 5.99
CA LYS A 111 -2.18 -8.72 6.05
C LYS A 111 -1.42 -8.76 4.74
N ALA A 112 -2.11 -8.67 3.62
CA ALA A 112 -1.49 -8.60 2.31
C ALA A 112 -0.69 -7.32 2.12
N SER A 113 -1.14 -6.18 2.67
CA SER A 113 -0.36 -4.94 2.64
C SER A 113 0.87 -5.01 3.55
N GLN A 114 0.79 -5.66 4.70
CA GLN A 114 1.98 -5.91 5.54
C GLN A 114 3.05 -6.71 4.79
N ILE A 115 2.65 -7.74 4.01
CA ILE A 115 3.58 -8.50 3.15
C ILE A 115 4.15 -7.60 2.06
N TRP A 116 3.31 -6.75 1.45
CA TRP A 116 3.75 -5.81 0.43
C TRP A 116 4.80 -4.84 0.97
N TRP A 117 4.57 -4.23 2.14
CA TRP A 117 5.51 -3.33 2.81
C TRP A 117 6.84 -4.01 3.08
N GLN A 118 6.82 -5.21 3.65
CA GLN A 118 8.04 -5.97 3.93
C GLN A 118 8.84 -6.28 2.67
N LYS A 119 8.16 -6.54 1.56
CA LYS A 119 8.80 -6.97 0.32
C LYS A 119 9.28 -5.82 -0.56
N TYR A 120 8.54 -4.73 -0.62
CA TYR A 120 8.73 -3.69 -1.65
C TYR A 120 9.03 -2.30 -1.10
N TRP A 121 8.90 -2.09 0.21
CA TRP A 121 9.08 -0.76 0.81
C TRP A 121 10.55 -0.37 1.02
N GLY A 122 11.45 -0.77 0.19
CA GLY A 122 12.86 -0.40 0.23
C GLY A 122 13.31 0.30 -1.06
N PRO A 123 14.52 0.82 -1.06
CA PRO A 123 15.45 0.98 0.06
C PRO A 123 15.01 2.10 1.03
N ILE A 124 15.50 2.04 2.28
CA ILE A 124 15.31 3.11 3.28
C ILE A 124 16.68 3.73 3.57
N ASN A 125 16.79 5.05 3.44
CA ASN A 125 18.03 5.76 3.72
C ASN A 125 18.22 6.04 5.22
N SER A 126 19.36 6.63 5.60
CA SER A 126 19.71 6.91 7.00
C SER A 126 18.79 7.91 7.70
N LEU A 127 17.99 8.69 6.97
CA LEU A 127 16.98 9.61 7.51
C LEU A 127 15.57 8.96 7.57
N GLY A 128 15.43 7.68 7.19
CA GLY A 128 14.17 6.95 7.25
C GLY A 128 13.26 7.12 6.02
N PHE A 129 13.71 7.79 4.96
CA PHE A 129 12.95 7.92 3.72
C PHE A 129 13.14 6.70 2.82
N ARG A 130 12.07 6.33 2.11
CA ARG A 130 12.15 5.33 1.03
C ARG A 130 12.89 5.93 -0.15
N ASP A 131 14.22 5.97 -0.06
CA ASP A 131 15.06 6.61 -1.07
C ASP A 131 16.51 6.10 -1.02
N LYS A 132 17.31 6.53 -2.02
CA LYS A 132 18.75 6.31 -2.06
C LYS A 132 19.46 6.95 -0.84
N PRO A 133 20.67 6.49 -0.51
CA PRO A 133 21.52 7.15 0.49
C PRO A 133 21.77 8.62 0.14
N ILE A 134 21.88 9.47 1.17
CA ILE A 134 22.25 10.85 0.99
C ILE A 134 23.78 10.90 0.78
N LEU A 135 24.18 11.42 -0.36
CA LEU A 135 25.58 11.51 -0.78
C LEU A 135 26.05 12.96 -0.80
N ASP A 136 27.36 13.15 -0.79
CA ASP A 136 27.99 14.45 -1.09
C ASP A 136 27.93 14.66 -2.63
N ASP A 137 26.86 15.27 -3.10
CA ASP A 137 26.58 15.48 -4.52
C ASP A 137 27.25 16.79 -5.04
N LYS A 138 28.52 16.98 -4.74
CA LYS A 138 29.28 18.16 -5.18
C LYS A 138 29.18 18.38 -6.69
N GLY A 139 28.77 19.58 -7.06
CA GLY A 139 28.64 19.99 -8.47
C GLY A 139 27.32 19.63 -9.14
N LYS A 140 26.42 18.92 -8.45
CA LYS A 140 25.05 18.64 -8.96
C LYS A 140 24.05 19.63 -8.39
N LYS A 141 23.00 19.90 -9.16
CA LYS A 141 21.82 20.58 -8.66
C LYS A 141 20.97 19.62 -7.82
N ILE A 142 20.61 20.04 -6.62
CA ILE A 142 19.82 19.26 -5.68
C ILE A 142 18.35 19.62 -5.84
N ILE A 143 17.53 18.60 -6.04
CA ILE A 143 16.07 18.71 -6.08
C ILE A 143 15.50 17.90 -4.91
N LEU A 144 14.66 18.53 -4.09
CA LEU A 144 13.90 17.84 -3.06
C LEU A 144 12.46 17.62 -3.53
N VAL A 145 11.95 16.42 -3.36
CA VAL A 145 10.54 16.10 -3.52
C VAL A 145 9.94 15.93 -2.14
N ILE A 146 8.94 16.74 -1.80
CA ILE A 146 8.14 16.62 -0.59
C ILE A 146 6.73 16.18 -0.97
N GLY A 147 6.07 15.49 -0.08
CA GLY A 147 4.73 14.95 -0.27
C GLY A 147 4.44 13.80 0.67
N ASP A 148 3.32 13.15 0.43
CA ASP A 148 2.78 12.05 1.21
C ASP A 148 3.15 10.66 0.64
N SER A 149 2.21 9.72 0.71
CA SER A 149 2.34 8.37 0.17
C SER A 149 2.49 8.32 -1.36
N PHE A 150 1.93 9.29 -2.08
CA PHE A 150 2.10 9.37 -3.53
C PHE A 150 3.54 9.73 -3.92
N ALA A 151 4.16 10.67 -3.22
CA ALA A 151 5.58 10.98 -3.41
C ALA A 151 6.46 9.79 -3.01
N ALA A 152 6.17 9.16 -1.86
CA ALA A 152 6.87 7.96 -1.39
C ALA A 152 6.74 6.76 -2.35
N GLY A 153 5.76 6.79 -3.25
CA GLY A 153 5.49 5.74 -4.23
C GLY A 153 4.83 4.52 -3.59
N HIS A 154 3.82 4.74 -2.72
CA HIS A 154 3.03 3.64 -2.17
C HIS A 154 2.39 2.84 -3.31
N GLY A 155 2.43 1.51 -3.20
CA GLY A 155 1.91 0.60 -4.22
C GLY A 155 2.88 0.26 -5.36
N LEU A 156 3.91 1.05 -5.59
CA LEU A 156 4.95 0.76 -6.58
C LEU A 156 5.95 -0.26 -6.03
N LYS A 157 6.31 -1.24 -6.84
CA LYS A 157 7.22 -2.32 -6.43
C LYS A 157 8.69 -1.90 -6.40
N SER A 158 9.06 -0.86 -7.15
CA SER A 158 10.40 -0.29 -7.18
C SER A 158 10.36 1.23 -7.04
N VAL A 159 11.36 1.81 -6.39
CA VAL A 159 11.58 3.26 -6.39
C VAL A 159 11.83 3.81 -7.79
N ASP A 160 12.33 3.00 -8.71
CA ASP A 160 12.58 3.39 -10.09
C ASP A 160 11.31 3.72 -10.88
N GLU A 161 10.14 3.28 -10.40
CA GLU A 161 8.83 3.57 -10.98
C GLU A 161 8.26 4.90 -10.49
N ARG A 162 8.86 5.55 -9.47
CA ARG A 162 8.41 6.85 -8.94
C ARG A 162 8.77 7.97 -9.89
N PHE A 163 7.93 8.99 -9.93
CA PHE A 163 8.15 10.16 -10.78
C PHE A 163 9.47 10.87 -10.45
N SER A 164 9.90 10.93 -9.20
CA SER A 164 11.16 11.52 -8.77
C SER A 164 12.38 10.83 -9.41
N ASN A 165 12.41 9.49 -9.38
CA ASN A 165 13.50 8.70 -9.96
C ASN A 165 13.49 8.73 -11.49
N ILE A 166 12.28 8.75 -12.11
CA ILE A 166 12.13 8.91 -13.54
C ILE A 166 12.60 10.29 -13.98
N LEU A 167 12.25 11.35 -13.23
CA LEU A 167 12.67 12.72 -13.49
C LEU A 167 14.18 12.88 -13.38
N GLU A 168 14.82 12.29 -12.36
CA GLU A 168 16.27 12.32 -12.20
C GLU A 168 16.98 11.74 -13.43
N ARG A 169 16.55 10.57 -13.90
CA ARG A 169 17.10 9.95 -15.12
C ARG A 169 16.92 10.82 -16.35
N ARG A 170 15.78 11.51 -16.49
CA ARG A 170 15.50 12.40 -17.63
C ARG A 170 16.31 13.71 -17.60
N LEU A 171 16.53 14.25 -16.40
CA LEU A 171 17.34 15.47 -16.23
C LEU A 171 18.84 15.20 -16.38
N GLY A 172 19.25 13.95 -16.19
CA GLY A 172 20.65 13.51 -16.18
C GLY A 172 21.18 13.41 -14.75
N ALA A 173 21.38 12.19 -14.27
CA ALA A 173 21.87 11.90 -12.91
C ALA A 173 23.32 12.35 -12.66
N ASP A 174 24.04 12.73 -13.70
CA ASP A 174 25.33 13.38 -13.66
C ASP A 174 25.24 14.87 -13.26
N ARG A 175 24.11 15.54 -13.55
CA ARG A 175 23.88 16.98 -13.33
C ARG A 175 22.92 17.27 -12.19
N TYR A 176 22.02 16.34 -11.89
CA TYR A 176 20.99 16.50 -10.87
C TYR A 176 21.01 15.35 -9.89
N SER A 177 20.75 15.64 -8.63
CA SER A 177 20.46 14.65 -7.60
C SER A 177 19.08 14.94 -7.02
N ILE A 178 18.16 13.99 -7.13
CA ILE A 178 16.82 14.13 -6.58
C ILE A 178 16.70 13.28 -5.33
N TYR A 179 16.30 13.90 -4.21
CA TYR A 179 15.96 13.22 -2.97
C TYR A 179 14.48 13.32 -2.70
N ASN A 180 13.88 12.17 -2.37
CA ASN A 180 12.46 12.05 -2.15
C ASN A 180 12.17 11.92 -0.65
N LEU A 181 11.54 12.93 -0.07
CA LEU A 181 11.16 13.02 1.35
C LEU A 181 9.69 12.63 1.58
N GLY A 182 9.06 11.95 0.62
CA GLY A 182 7.68 11.48 0.74
C GLY A 182 7.53 10.47 1.87
N VAL A 183 6.49 10.63 2.68
CA VAL A 183 6.17 9.75 3.81
C VAL A 183 4.69 9.43 3.80
N SER A 184 4.33 8.15 3.85
CA SER A 184 2.92 7.73 3.88
C SER A 184 2.19 8.31 5.10
N GLY A 185 1.02 8.94 4.85
CA GLY A 185 0.21 9.57 5.88
C GLY A 185 0.75 10.92 6.38
N ALA A 186 1.72 11.50 5.69
CA ALA A 186 2.17 12.86 5.99
C ALA A 186 1.14 13.89 5.58
N ASP A 187 1.13 15.00 6.27
CA ASP A 187 0.40 16.23 5.94
C ASP A 187 1.36 17.39 5.66
N THR A 188 0.80 18.52 5.23
CA THR A 188 1.59 19.70 4.88
C THR A 188 2.57 20.16 5.98
N ARG A 189 2.21 20.11 7.26
CA ARG A 189 3.13 20.51 8.35
C ARG A 189 4.32 19.57 8.46
N ASP A 190 4.07 18.28 8.29
CA ASP A 190 5.14 17.28 8.29
C ASP A 190 6.08 17.47 7.10
N GLU A 191 5.53 17.86 5.95
CA GLU A 191 6.31 18.17 4.74
C GLU A 191 7.19 19.41 4.93
N VAL A 192 6.63 20.51 5.45
CA VAL A 192 7.35 21.73 5.78
C VAL A 192 8.47 21.45 6.79
N LYS A 193 8.16 20.65 7.83
CA LYS A 193 9.16 20.26 8.83
C LYS A 193 10.32 19.51 8.20
N ARG A 194 10.03 18.46 7.41
CA ARG A 194 11.06 17.66 6.73
C ARG A 194 11.91 18.47 5.77
N LEU A 195 11.28 19.41 5.04
CA LEU A 195 11.99 20.34 4.16
C LEU A 195 13.01 21.19 4.93
N ASN A 196 12.62 21.72 6.10
CA ASN A 196 13.50 22.54 6.93
C ASN A 196 14.61 21.74 7.62
N GLU A 197 14.36 20.49 7.95
CA GLU A 197 15.31 19.60 8.66
C GLU A 197 16.27 18.86 7.71
N PHE A 198 16.05 18.93 6.39
CA PHE A 198 16.90 18.22 5.43
C PHE A 198 18.32 18.82 5.39
N PRO A 199 19.37 17.98 5.45
CA PRO A 199 20.75 18.48 5.66
C PRO A 199 21.36 19.19 4.44
N LEU A 200 20.79 19.03 3.24
CA LEU A 200 21.29 19.66 2.02
C LEU A 200 20.36 20.80 1.58
N LYS A 201 20.95 21.91 1.15
CA LYS A 201 20.18 23.02 0.57
C LYS A 201 19.77 22.67 -0.86
N PRO A 202 18.46 22.65 -1.19
CA PRO A 202 18.01 22.37 -2.55
C PRO A 202 18.10 23.62 -3.46
N ASP A 203 18.33 23.38 -4.74
CA ASP A 203 18.13 24.38 -5.80
C ASP A 203 16.66 24.47 -6.20
N ILE A 204 15.94 23.32 -6.11
CA ILE A 204 14.54 23.20 -6.50
C ILE A 204 13.81 22.34 -5.48
N VAL A 205 12.58 22.72 -5.15
CA VAL A 205 11.64 21.90 -4.38
C VAL A 205 10.43 21.55 -5.25
N ILE A 206 9.99 20.30 -5.20
CA ILE A 206 8.78 19.81 -5.85
C ILE A 206 7.82 19.37 -4.75
N LEU A 207 6.70 20.06 -4.61
CA LEU A 207 5.58 19.64 -3.79
C LEU A 207 4.71 18.68 -4.61
N GLN A 208 4.55 17.47 -4.14
CA GLN A 208 3.45 16.61 -4.56
C GLN A 208 2.30 16.82 -3.57
N TYR A 209 1.15 17.24 -4.08
CA TYR A 209 -0.03 17.55 -3.30
C TYR A 209 -1.17 16.58 -3.60
N PHE A 210 -1.78 16.05 -2.55
CA PHE A 210 -3.00 15.24 -2.63
C PHE A 210 -4.08 15.81 -1.70
N PRO A 211 -5.38 15.64 -2.01
CA PRO A 211 -6.44 16.25 -1.21
C PRO A 211 -6.50 15.89 0.28
N ASN A 212 -5.78 14.87 0.75
CA ASN A 212 -5.67 14.53 2.18
C ASN A 212 -4.72 15.44 2.98
N ASP A 213 -3.88 16.24 2.33
CA ASP A 213 -2.92 17.12 3.00
C ASP A 213 -3.58 18.14 3.95
N ILE A 214 -4.90 18.39 3.79
CA ILE A 214 -5.73 19.21 4.67
C ILE A 214 -6.16 18.48 5.97
N GLU A 215 -5.91 17.18 6.10
CA GLU A 215 -6.50 16.34 7.16
C GLU A 215 -6.17 16.83 8.57
N LYS A 216 -4.93 17.25 8.80
CA LYS A 216 -4.51 17.75 10.13
C LYS A 216 -5.23 19.04 10.51
N ALA A 217 -5.30 20.01 9.59
CA ALA A 217 -6.03 21.25 9.80
C ALA A 217 -7.53 20.98 10.08
N ALA A 218 -8.11 20.03 9.34
CA ALA A 218 -9.50 19.60 9.54
C ALA A 218 -9.70 18.97 10.92
N LYS A 219 -8.83 18.05 11.35
CA LYS A 219 -8.90 17.37 12.64
C LYS A 219 -8.80 18.35 13.81
N GLU A 220 -7.91 19.33 13.74
CA GLU A 220 -7.77 20.39 14.74
C GLU A 220 -9.00 21.30 14.85
N LYS A 221 -9.79 21.40 13.78
CA LYS A 221 -11.07 22.13 13.76
C LYS A 221 -12.29 21.23 14.03
N GLY A 222 -12.06 20.00 14.50
CA GLY A 222 -13.11 19.07 14.91
C GLY A 222 -13.73 18.24 13.77
N LEU A 223 -13.21 18.33 12.56
CA LEU A 223 -13.63 17.47 11.46
C LEU A 223 -12.64 16.31 11.33
N SER A 224 -13.03 15.13 11.76
CA SER A 224 -12.25 13.91 11.62
C SER A 224 -12.87 12.95 10.62
N LEU A 225 -12.03 12.17 9.94
CA LEU A 225 -12.47 11.05 9.15
C LEU A 225 -13.00 9.97 10.10
N SER A 226 -14.32 9.78 10.14
CA SER A 226 -14.96 8.75 10.97
C SER A 226 -15.00 7.41 10.24
N GLY A 227 -14.82 6.31 10.99
CA GLY A 227 -15.00 4.95 10.46
C GLY A 227 -13.74 4.28 9.88
N THR A 228 -12.56 4.78 10.24
CA THR A 228 -11.28 4.19 9.82
C THR A 228 -10.79 3.05 10.72
N GLU A 229 -11.55 2.69 11.75
CA GLU A 229 -11.20 1.55 12.60
C GLU A 229 -11.23 0.25 11.80
N PRO A 230 -10.13 -0.51 11.75
CA PRO A 230 -10.10 -1.78 11.06
C PRO A 230 -11.20 -2.70 11.57
N TYR A 231 -11.97 -3.26 10.64
CA TYR A 231 -13.06 -4.21 10.95
C TYR A 231 -14.25 -3.60 11.73
N ALA A 232 -14.45 -2.27 11.69
CA ALA A 232 -15.54 -1.60 12.38
C ALA A 232 -16.94 -2.08 11.93
N ASP A 233 -17.05 -2.56 10.71
CA ASP A 233 -18.25 -3.14 10.09
C ASP A 233 -18.49 -4.62 10.45
N VAL A 234 -17.54 -5.24 11.17
CA VAL A 234 -17.60 -6.66 11.54
C VAL A 234 -17.47 -6.82 13.06
N ARG A 235 -18.39 -7.54 13.68
CA ARG A 235 -18.45 -7.71 15.14
C ARG A 235 -18.20 -9.15 15.59
N GLY A 236 -17.77 -9.31 16.86
CA GLY A 236 -17.68 -10.58 17.55
C GLY A 236 -16.58 -11.51 17.01
N MET A 237 -16.89 -12.81 16.98
CA MET A 237 -15.92 -13.85 16.58
C MET A 237 -15.41 -13.68 15.14
N LEU A 238 -16.23 -13.11 14.24
CA LEU A 238 -15.85 -12.93 12.83
C LEU A 238 -14.71 -11.93 12.68
N SER A 239 -14.71 -10.82 13.43
CA SER A 239 -13.60 -9.85 13.43
C SER A 239 -12.30 -10.50 13.90
N GLY A 240 -12.37 -11.38 14.88
CA GLY A 240 -11.22 -12.16 15.36
C GLY A 240 -10.67 -13.13 14.30
N ILE A 241 -11.53 -13.77 13.50
CA ILE A 241 -11.13 -14.64 12.40
C ILE A 241 -10.47 -13.81 11.29
N ILE A 242 -11.11 -12.72 10.86
CA ILE A 242 -10.56 -11.82 9.82
C ILE A 242 -9.23 -11.23 10.26
N GLY A 243 -9.10 -10.79 11.50
CA GLY A 243 -7.86 -10.22 12.03
C GLY A 243 -6.71 -11.24 12.17
N ARG A 244 -7.01 -12.54 12.31
CA ARG A 244 -6.00 -13.59 12.57
C ARG A 244 -5.52 -14.31 11.33
N PHE A 245 -6.41 -14.61 10.38
CA PHE A 245 -6.13 -15.47 9.24
C PHE A 245 -5.93 -14.67 7.95
N TYR A 246 -5.06 -15.15 7.06
CA TYR A 246 -4.70 -14.45 5.81
C TYR A 246 -5.81 -14.54 4.77
N LEU A 247 -6.39 -15.72 4.55
CA LEU A 247 -7.45 -15.89 3.55
C LEU A 247 -8.72 -15.10 3.91
N PRO A 248 -9.32 -15.19 5.12
CA PRO A 248 -10.46 -14.35 5.49
C PRO A 248 -10.14 -12.86 5.45
N ASN A 249 -8.93 -12.46 5.88
CA ASN A 249 -8.47 -11.08 5.81
C ASN A 249 -8.40 -10.58 4.36
N PHE A 250 -7.80 -11.37 3.47
CA PHE A 250 -7.71 -11.03 2.06
C PHE A 250 -9.10 -10.87 1.44
N ILE A 251 -10.02 -11.82 1.68
CA ILE A 251 -11.40 -11.75 1.16
C ILE A 251 -12.10 -10.50 1.69
N TYR A 252 -12.00 -10.21 2.99
CA TYR A 252 -12.59 -9.01 3.59
C TYR A 252 -12.17 -7.75 2.84
N TRP A 253 -10.87 -7.54 2.62
CA TRP A 253 -10.35 -6.36 1.95
C TRP A 253 -10.58 -6.31 0.43
N GLN A 254 -11.12 -7.38 -0.20
CA GLN A 254 -11.59 -7.32 -1.59
C GLN A 254 -13.03 -6.77 -1.70
N LEU A 255 -13.77 -6.72 -0.61
CA LEU A 255 -15.13 -6.21 -0.58
C LEU A 255 -15.13 -4.68 -0.49
N PRO A 256 -16.18 -4.01 -0.99
CA PRO A 256 -16.32 -2.57 -0.82
C PRO A 256 -16.48 -2.21 0.66
N HIS A 257 -15.73 -1.22 1.13
CA HIS A 257 -15.86 -0.65 2.47
C HIS A 257 -16.39 0.79 2.39
N ALA A 258 -17.16 1.19 3.39
CA ALA A 258 -17.77 2.52 3.47
C ALA A 258 -16.73 3.66 3.57
N SER A 259 -15.48 3.34 3.88
CA SER A 259 -14.39 4.30 4.06
C SER A 259 -14.10 5.18 2.84
N PHE A 260 -14.28 4.69 1.60
CA PHE A 260 -14.01 5.50 0.40
C PHE A 260 -15.02 6.63 0.18
N SER A 261 -16.32 6.36 0.34
CA SER A 261 -17.34 7.41 0.24
C SER A 261 -17.24 8.43 1.38
N THR A 262 -16.82 7.98 2.56
CA THR A 262 -16.56 8.83 3.72
C THR A 262 -15.36 9.74 3.52
N PHE A 263 -14.31 9.26 2.84
CA PHE A 263 -13.13 10.08 2.56
C PHE A 263 -13.41 11.20 1.56
N GLU A 264 -14.13 10.93 0.46
CA GLU A 264 -14.54 11.98 -0.49
C GLU A 264 -15.40 13.04 0.21
N GLN A 265 -16.38 12.62 1.01
CA GLN A 265 -17.23 13.54 1.77
C GLN A 265 -16.43 14.36 2.79
N PHE A 266 -15.46 13.75 3.45
CA PHE A 266 -14.56 14.45 4.36
C PHE A 266 -13.78 15.54 3.62
N VAL A 267 -13.14 15.20 2.51
CA VAL A 267 -12.36 16.13 1.68
C VAL A 267 -13.27 17.29 1.22
N GLN A 268 -14.45 16.98 0.68
CA GLN A 268 -15.41 18.01 0.27
C GLN A 268 -15.72 18.99 1.41
N LYS A 269 -16.04 18.49 2.61
CA LYS A 269 -16.32 19.32 3.77
C LYS A 269 -15.10 20.15 4.18
N ALA A 270 -13.93 19.54 4.23
CA ALA A 270 -12.70 20.20 4.65
C ALA A 270 -12.33 21.38 3.74
N TYR A 271 -12.46 21.24 2.43
CA TYR A 271 -12.13 22.31 1.47
C TYR A 271 -13.23 23.38 1.32
N THR A 272 -14.47 23.10 1.72
CA THR A 272 -15.57 24.07 1.71
C THR A 272 -15.70 24.84 3.02
N ASP A 273 -15.18 24.33 4.12
CA ASP A 273 -15.12 25.04 5.40
C ASP A 273 -13.98 26.07 5.39
N THR A 274 -14.35 27.35 5.41
CA THR A 274 -13.38 28.45 5.35
C THR A 274 -12.42 28.48 6.53
N THR A 275 -12.84 27.99 7.70
CA THR A 275 -11.99 27.96 8.91
C THR A 275 -10.90 26.90 8.76
N ILE A 276 -11.27 25.73 8.25
CA ILE A 276 -10.34 24.63 7.98
C ILE A 276 -9.39 25.04 6.85
N LEU A 277 -9.94 25.54 5.74
CA LEU A 277 -9.15 25.95 4.58
C LEU A 277 -8.13 27.02 4.95
N ASN A 278 -8.53 28.07 5.69
CA ASN A 278 -7.61 29.11 6.12
C ASN A 278 -6.51 28.59 7.04
N ALA A 279 -6.82 27.66 7.94
CA ALA A 279 -5.80 27.02 8.77
C ALA A 279 -4.80 26.21 7.91
N HIS A 280 -5.30 25.50 6.89
CA HIS A 280 -4.45 24.76 5.95
C HIS A 280 -3.59 25.68 5.06
N LEU A 281 -4.13 26.80 4.58
CA LEU A 281 -3.34 27.80 3.85
C LEU A 281 -2.26 28.42 4.73
N GLN A 282 -2.52 28.58 6.04
CA GLN A 282 -1.50 28.99 6.99
C GLN A 282 -0.39 27.94 7.14
N ASP A 283 -0.72 26.65 7.14
CA ASP A 283 0.28 25.59 7.14
C ASP A 283 1.15 25.64 5.88
N LEU A 284 0.54 25.87 4.71
CA LEU A 284 1.23 26.05 3.43
C LEU A 284 2.12 27.30 3.40
N SER A 285 1.84 28.32 4.22
CA SER A 285 2.68 29.52 4.30
C SER A 285 4.12 29.23 4.73
N GLY A 286 4.32 28.09 5.43
CA GLY A 286 5.67 27.62 5.77
C GLY A 286 6.52 27.26 4.55
N LEU A 287 5.89 26.74 3.47
CA LEU A 287 6.58 26.50 2.20
C LEU A 287 6.98 27.80 1.52
N ILE A 288 6.09 28.78 1.54
CA ILE A 288 6.35 30.10 0.95
C ILE A 288 7.48 30.81 1.71
N ALA A 289 7.43 30.77 3.04
CA ALA A 289 8.49 31.30 3.88
C ALA A 289 9.87 30.67 3.59
N TYR A 290 9.87 29.33 3.40
CA TYR A 290 11.07 28.61 2.97
C TYR A 290 11.56 29.08 1.61
N GLN A 291 10.68 29.17 0.61
CA GLN A 291 11.01 29.70 -0.73
C GLN A 291 11.63 31.08 -0.67
N ASP A 292 10.99 31.99 0.07
CA ASP A 292 11.42 33.38 0.18
C ASP A 292 12.77 33.51 0.89
N SER A 293 12.99 32.77 1.95
CA SER A 293 14.25 32.84 2.71
C SER A 293 15.43 32.22 1.97
N THR A 294 15.19 31.13 1.22
CA THR A 294 16.25 30.38 0.52
C THR A 294 16.43 30.77 -0.94
N LYS A 295 15.44 31.46 -1.52
CA LYS A 295 15.33 31.75 -2.96
C LYS A 295 15.27 30.47 -3.81
N THR A 296 14.77 29.39 -3.24
CA THR A 296 14.61 28.09 -3.91
C THR A 296 13.42 28.14 -4.85
N LYS A 297 13.57 27.69 -6.09
CA LYS A 297 12.44 27.58 -7.03
C LYS A 297 11.53 26.43 -6.61
N MET A 298 10.22 26.67 -6.55
CA MET A 298 9.23 25.64 -6.22
C MET A 298 8.32 25.30 -7.39
N TYR A 299 8.05 24.01 -7.51
CA TYR A 299 7.03 23.42 -8.38
C TYR A 299 6.00 22.69 -7.52
N ALA A 300 4.75 22.71 -7.93
CA ALA A 300 3.70 21.88 -7.31
C ALA A 300 2.96 21.06 -8.35
N VAL A 301 2.78 19.77 -8.06
CA VAL A 301 1.96 18.85 -8.87
C VAL A 301 0.81 18.31 -8.02
N PHE A 302 -0.41 18.56 -8.49
CA PHE A 302 -1.64 18.13 -7.82
C PHE A 302 -2.12 16.81 -8.40
N ILE A 303 -2.28 15.81 -7.54
CA ILE A 303 -2.78 14.50 -7.94
C ILE A 303 -4.27 14.42 -7.57
N PRO A 304 -5.17 14.22 -8.54
CA PRO A 304 -6.60 14.08 -8.26
C PRO A 304 -6.94 12.68 -7.73
N PHE A 305 -8.18 12.47 -7.31
CA PHE A 305 -8.70 11.12 -7.06
C PHE A 305 -8.70 10.30 -8.36
N LEU A 306 -7.79 9.36 -8.46
CA LEU A 306 -7.52 8.63 -9.71
C LEU A 306 -8.69 7.74 -10.16
N PHE A 307 -9.56 7.34 -9.24
CA PHE A 307 -10.79 6.63 -9.57
C PHE A 307 -11.93 7.54 -10.07
N GLN A 308 -11.90 8.83 -9.70
CA GLN A 308 -12.99 9.80 -9.94
C GLN A 308 -12.43 11.19 -10.27
N ILE A 309 -11.64 11.29 -11.35
CA ILE A 309 -10.90 12.51 -11.70
C ILE A 309 -11.82 13.74 -11.76
N ASP A 310 -12.98 13.61 -12.42
CA ASP A 310 -13.89 14.74 -12.67
C ASP A 310 -14.48 15.33 -11.38
N LYS A 311 -14.62 14.50 -10.34
CA LYS A 311 -15.15 14.95 -9.06
C LYS A 311 -14.11 15.66 -8.17
N SER A 312 -12.84 15.33 -8.32
CA SER A 312 -11.78 15.81 -7.42
C SER A 312 -11.08 17.09 -7.89
N ASN A 313 -11.14 17.41 -9.19
CA ASN A 313 -10.41 18.52 -9.78
C ASN A 313 -10.80 19.93 -9.25
N GLY A 314 -11.91 20.05 -8.53
CA GLY A 314 -12.39 21.31 -8.00
C GLY A 314 -11.96 21.63 -6.56
N TYR A 315 -11.70 20.61 -5.74
CA TYR A 315 -11.47 20.81 -4.30
C TYR A 315 -10.17 21.56 -4.02
N THR A 316 -9.10 21.23 -4.71
CA THR A 316 -7.77 21.81 -4.48
C THR A 316 -7.57 23.22 -5.07
N LYS A 317 -8.55 23.74 -5.81
CA LYS A 317 -8.46 25.05 -6.49
C LYS A 317 -8.03 26.22 -5.60
N PRO A 318 -8.57 26.36 -4.37
CA PRO A 318 -8.11 27.43 -3.46
C PRO A 318 -6.61 27.30 -3.12
N VAL A 319 -6.10 26.08 -2.93
CA VAL A 319 -4.69 25.82 -2.65
C VAL A 319 -3.83 26.08 -3.89
N GLU A 320 -4.27 25.62 -5.07
CA GLU A 320 -3.59 25.92 -6.34
C GLU A 320 -3.43 27.43 -6.52
N ASN A 321 -4.51 28.19 -6.34
CA ASN A 321 -4.49 29.65 -6.47
C ASN A 321 -3.54 30.29 -5.43
N TYR A 322 -3.59 29.85 -4.18
CA TYR A 322 -2.69 30.33 -3.13
C TYR A 322 -1.22 30.13 -3.48
N LEU A 323 -0.84 28.94 -3.91
CA LEU A 323 0.54 28.63 -4.29
C LEU A 323 0.97 29.43 -5.53
N ALA A 324 0.09 29.53 -6.56
CA ALA A 324 0.39 30.25 -7.78
C ALA A 324 0.66 31.76 -7.54
N VAL A 325 -0.18 32.43 -6.74
CA VAL A 325 0.00 33.86 -6.43
C VAL A 325 1.23 34.12 -5.58
N ASN A 326 1.74 33.11 -4.88
CA ASN A 326 2.98 33.16 -4.11
C ASN A 326 4.20 32.62 -4.89
N GLY A 327 4.11 32.53 -6.22
CA GLY A 327 5.25 32.23 -7.09
C GLY A 327 5.64 30.79 -7.24
N VAL A 328 4.81 29.84 -6.75
CA VAL A 328 5.01 28.41 -6.99
C VAL A 328 4.53 28.05 -8.40
N GLU A 329 5.36 27.37 -9.17
CA GLU A 329 5.02 26.94 -10.54
C GLU A 329 4.13 25.69 -10.52
N LEU A 330 2.88 25.82 -10.96
CA LEU A 330 1.93 24.71 -10.99
C LEU A 330 2.13 23.83 -12.24
N VAL A 331 2.32 22.55 -12.03
CA VAL A 331 2.48 21.56 -13.11
C VAL A 331 1.20 20.74 -13.25
N SER A 332 0.43 21.03 -14.30
CA SER A 332 -0.83 20.33 -14.56
C SER A 332 -0.61 18.96 -15.18
N ILE A 333 -1.28 17.95 -14.62
CA ILE A 333 -1.31 16.58 -15.13
C ILE A 333 -2.71 16.15 -15.59
N SER A 334 -3.74 16.97 -15.34
CA SER A 334 -5.16 16.62 -15.54
C SER A 334 -5.48 16.11 -16.95
N GLY A 335 -5.07 16.84 -17.99
CA GLY A 335 -5.32 16.42 -19.38
C GLY A 335 -4.61 15.13 -19.80
N GLY A 336 -3.45 14.84 -19.20
CA GLY A 336 -2.70 13.60 -19.45
C GLY A 336 -3.28 12.40 -18.70
N ILE A 337 -3.73 12.58 -17.45
CA ILE A 337 -4.37 11.50 -16.68
C ILE A 337 -5.64 11.01 -17.37
N ALA A 338 -6.43 11.90 -17.95
CA ALA A 338 -7.66 11.53 -18.66
C ALA A 338 -7.40 10.56 -19.83
N GLN A 339 -6.21 10.62 -20.45
CA GLN A 339 -5.80 9.74 -21.53
C GLN A 339 -5.35 8.35 -21.05
N ILE A 340 -5.03 8.19 -19.78
CA ILE A 340 -4.68 6.89 -19.19
C ILE A 340 -5.98 6.12 -18.92
N PRO A 341 -6.13 4.86 -19.37
CA PRO A 341 -7.30 4.05 -19.06
C PRO A 341 -7.56 3.98 -17.55
N ALA A 342 -8.82 4.08 -17.12
CA ALA A 342 -9.18 4.19 -15.69
C ALA A 342 -8.57 3.06 -14.83
N ASN A 343 -8.55 1.83 -15.35
CA ASN A 343 -7.97 0.66 -14.67
C ASN A 343 -6.43 0.64 -14.63
N GLN A 344 -5.77 1.61 -15.25
CA GLN A 344 -4.30 1.76 -15.26
C GLN A 344 -3.83 3.01 -14.51
N ARG A 345 -4.74 3.80 -13.92
CA ARG A 345 -4.38 5.03 -13.19
C ARG A 345 -3.88 4.75 -11.79
N SER A 346 -4.38 3.72 -11.16
CA SER A 346 -4.00 3.33 -9.79
C SER A 346 -3.17 2.04 -9.76
N VAL A 347 -2.44 1.85 -8.68
CA VAL A 347 -1.60 0.65 -8.48
C VAL A 347 -2.41 -0.63 -8.30
N GLY A 348 -3.68 -0.51 -7.93
CA GLY A 348 -4.57 -1.65 -7.76
C GLY A 348 -6.04 -1.26 -7.75
N LYS A 349 -6.91 -2.26 -7.88
CA LYS A 349 -8.37 -2.06 -7.87
C LYS A 349 -8.87 -1.40 -6.58
N ASN A 350 -8.27 -1.74 -5.47
CA ASN A 350 -8.64 -1.28 -4.13
C ASN A 350 -7.57 -0.37 -3.50
N ASP A 351 -6.64 0.14 -4.30
CA ASP A 351 -5.58 1.03 -3.87
C ASP A 351 -5.49 2.21 -4.85
N GLY A 352 -5.89 3.39 -4.38
CA GLY A 352 -5.98 4.61 -5.18
C GLY A 352 -4.66 5.32 -5.46
N HIS A 353 -3.51 4.81 -5.00
CA HIS A 353 -2.22 5.43 -5.26
C HIS A 353 -1.84 5.36 -6.74
N ALA A 354 -1.00 6.31 -7.14
CA ALA A 354 -0.61 6.48 -8.53
C ALA A 354 0.17 5.27 -9.10
N SER A 355 -0.30 4.75 -10.21
CA SER A 355 0.41 3.69 -10.94
C SER A 355 1.73 4.17 -11.53
N ALA A 356 2.55 3.24 -12.02
CA ALA A 356 3.76 3.58 -12.77
C ALA A 356 3.47 4.48 -14.00
N ALA A 357 2.34 4.27 -14.68
CA ALA A 357 1.94 5.09 -15.83
C ALA A 357 1.66 6.55 -15.44
N VAL A 358 0.99 6.77 -14.31
CA VAL A 358 0.76 8.13 -13.79
C VAL A 358 2.07 8.77 -13.33
N ASN A 359 2.96 8.01 -12.69
CA ASN A 359 4.29 8.49 -12.31
C ASN A 359 5.14 8.91 -13.52
N VAL A 360 5.08 8.17 -14.62
CA VAL A 360 5.72 8.57 -15.90
C VAL A 360 5.15 9.90 -16.40
N LEU A 361 3.82 10.06 -16.39
CA LEU A 361 3.18 11.31 -16.80
C LEU A 361 3.60 12.49 -15.93
N ILE A 362 3.64 12.34 -14.61
CA ILE A 362 4.10 13.38 -13.67
C ILE A 362 5.53 13.80 -14.01
N ALA A 363 6.43 12.82 -14.16
CA ALA A 363 7.83 13.09 -14.50
C ALA A 363 7.99 13.81 -15.84
N GLU A 364 7.19 13.45 -16.85
CA GLU A 364 7.19 14.12 -18.16
C GLU A 364 6.74 15.58 -18.09
N ARG A 365 5.68 15.85 -17.34
CA ARG A 365 5.16 17.20 -17.16
C ARG A 365 6.14 18.09 -16.39
N LEU A 366 6.71 17.58 -15.29
CA LEU A 366 7.75 18.27 -14.54
C LEU A 366 8.98 18.54 -15.41
N TYR A 367 9.45 17.54 -16.16
CA TYR A 367 10.58 17.73 -17.07
C TYR A 367 10.33 18.84 -18.09
N LYS A 368 9.16 18.86 -18.75
CA LYS A 368 8.80 19.90 -19.72
C LYS A 368 8.74 21.28 -19.08
N SER A 369 8.10 21.42 -17.91
CA SER A 369 8.02 22.69 -17.18
C SER A 369 9.40 23.21 -16.81
N MET A 370 10.30 22.35 -16.33
CA MET A 370 11.68 22.72 -16.00
C MET A 370 12.54 23.10 -17.20
N GLN A 371 12.19 22.65 -18.41
CA GLN A 371 12.91 23.03 -19.64
C GLN A 371 12.38 24.36 -20.24
N SER A 372 11.09 24.63 -20.12
CA SER A 372 10.45 25.85 -20.64
C SER A 372 10.73 27.09 -19.80
N GLY A 373 11.18 26.91 -18.57
CA GLY A 373 11.59 28.00 -17.67
C GLY A 373 13.09 28.39 -17.74
N LYS A 374 13.81 27.84 -18.71
CA LYS A 374 15.17 28.22 -19.08
C LYS A 374 15.12 29.20 -20.24
#